data_c2fbc4df66079ca2e6c6125b9d3f79d8
#
_entry.id   c2fbc4df66079ca2e6c6125b9d3f79d8
#
_cell.length_a   1.000
_cell.length_b   1.000
_cell.length_c   1.000
_cell.angle_alpha   90.00
_cell.angle_beta   90.00
_cell.angle_gamma   90.00
#
_symmetry.space_group_name_H-M   'P 1'
#
loop_
_entity.id
_entity.type
_entity.pdbx_description
1 polymer ?
#
loop_
_entity_poly.entity_id
_entity_poly.type
_entity_poly.pdbx_seq_one_letter_code
_entity_poly.pdbx_strand_id
1 'polypeptide(L)'
;MIRKMKEEDLQQCAVIYAKAFPIEYWGIDWNPDNAKEYLLDYYEQKRFVGYVYEEDDVVIGCIFALCKISGSNKEIYINEMAVLPERQGQGIGRQLLKTLLDYSKESGYAGVVLYTSEYAPAPKFYEKNGFKLSQGTICMYCA
;
A
#
# COMPACT_ATOMS: atom_id res chain seq x y z
N MET A 1 -3.31 -14.15 8.86
CA MET A 1 -3.83 -14.70 7.59
C MET A 1 -4.17 -13.56 6.64
N ILE A 2 -3.79 -13.70 5.39
CA ILE A 2 -4.04 -12.67 4.38
C ILE A 2 -5.28 -13.06 3.56
N ARG A 3 -6.14 -12.09 3.33
CA ARG A 3 -7.33 -12.24 2.47
C ARG A 3 -7.60 -10.97 1.70
N LYS A 4 -8.46 -11.06 0.68
CA LYS A 4 -8.90 -9.88 -0.07
C LYS A 4 -9.60 -8.90 0.86
N MET A 5 -9.35 -7.63 0.61
CA MET A 5 -9.98 -6.52 1.33
C MET A 5 -11.47 -6.42 0.97
N LYS A 6 -12.28 -6.11 1.97
CA LYS A 6 -13.69 -5.81 1.83
C LYS A 6 -13.94 -4.36 2.25
N GLU A 7 -15.06 -3.78 1.82
CA GLU A 7 -15.38 -2.40 2.20
C GLU A 7 -15.44 -2.20 3.72
N GLU A 8 -15.98 -3.18 4.43
CA GLU A 8 -16.08 -3.16 5.89
C GLU A 8 -14.73 -3.10 6.61
N ASP A 9 -13.63 -3.47 5.93
CA ASP A 9 -12.27 -3.40 6.48
C ASP A 9 -11.73 -1.95 6.53
N LEU A 10 -12.31 -1.05 5.75
CA LEU A 10 -11.77 0.31 5.61
C LEU A 10 -11.67 1.06 6.93
N GLN A 11 -12.61 0.84 7.84
CA GLN A 11 -12.56 1.49 9.16
C GLN A 11 -11.32 1.08 9.94
N GLN A 12 -11.00 -0.21 9.98
CA GLN A 12 -9.80 -0.70 10.66
C GLN A 12 -8.53 -0.30 9.91
N CYS A 13 -8.56 -0.33 8.58
CA CYS A 13 -7.43 0.16 7.76
C CYS A 13 -7.14 1.63 8.03
N ALA A 14 -8.17 2.46 8.18
CA ALA A 14 -8.00 3.88 8.47
C ALA A 14 -7.35 4.13 9.84
N VAL A 15 -7.72 3.36 10.85
CA VAL A 15 -7.09 3.43 12.17
C VAL A 15 -5.61 3.06 12.07
N ILE A 16 -5.29 1.98 11.36
CA ILE A 16 -3.90 1.54 11.15
C ILE A 16 -3.11 2.62 10.43
N TYR A 17 -3.67 3.14 9.35
CA TYR A 17 -3.03 4.15 8.50
C TYR A 17 -2.69 5.41 9.30
N ALA A 18 -3.65 5.91 10.06
CA ALA A 18 -3.44 7.11 10.88
C ALA A 18 -2.32 6.95 11.90
N LYS A 19 -2.13 5.74 12.45
CA LYS A 19 -1.06 5.44 13.39
C LYS A 19 0.29 5.21 12.71
N ALA A 20 0.28 4.66 11.50
CA ALA A 20 1.51 4.24 10.81
C ALA A 20 2.20 5.37 10.04
N PHE A 21 1.51 6.48 9.77
CA PHE A 21 2.03 7.58 8.94
C PHE A 21 2.16 8.86 9.73
N PRO A 22 3.23 9.01 10.53
CA PRO A 22 3.43 10.21 11.34
C PRO A 22 3.71 11.44 10.46
N ILE A 23 3.20 12.59 10.90
CA ILE A 23 3.31 13.86 10.18
C ILE A 23 4.75 14.27 9.88
N GLU A 24 5.70 13.92 10.74
CA GLU A 24 7.11 14.28 10.61
C GLU A 24 7.78 13.72 9.34
N TYR A 25 7.30 12.59 8.81
CA TYR A 25 7.82 12.01 7.57
C TYR A 25 6.94 12.30 6.36
N TRP A 26 5.62 12.41 6.58
CA TRP A 26 4.66 12.42 5.48
C TRP A 26 3.97 13.77 5.30
N GLY A 27 4.12 14.68 6.27
CA GLY A 27 3.63 16.05 6.17
C GLY A 27 2.12 16.23 6.31
N ILE A 28 1.39 15.16 6.56
CA ILE A 28 -0.08 15.18 6.70
C ILE A 28 -0.47 14.66 8.07
N ASP A 29 -1.39 15.36 8.73
CA ASP A 29 -1.93 14.95 10.03
C ASP A 29 -3.13 14.05 9.81
N TRP A 30 -2.92 12.74 9.92
CA TRP A 30 -3.96 11.74 9.73
C TRP A 30 -4.70 11.43 11.02
N ASN A 31 -6.01 11.29 10.90
CA ASN A 31 -6.89 10.71 11.92
C ASN A 31 -7.75 9.63 11.24
N PRO A 32 -8.47 8.77 12.00
CA PRO A 32 -9.26 7.71 11.38
C PRO A 32 -10.30 8.19 10.37
N ASP A 33 -10.91 9.35 10.60
CA ASP A 33 -11.96 9.86 9.71
C ASP A 33 -11.41 10.32 8.37
N ASN A 34 -10.37 11.18 8.36
CA ASN A 34 -9.79 11.64 7.11
C ASN A 34 -9.00 10.54 6.40
N ALA A 35 -8.43 9.60 7.14
CA ALA A 35 -7.78 8.45 6.55
C ALA A 35 -8.78 7.53 5.85
N LYS A 36 -9.95 7.31 6.44
CA LYS A 36 -11.00 6.50 5.82
C LYS A 36 -11.49 7.11 4.50
N GLU A 37 -11.74 8.42 4.49
CA GLU A 37 -12.14 9.14 3.28
C GLU A 37 -11.09 8.98 2.18
N TYR A 38 -9.83 9.16 2.52
CA TYR A 38 -8.71 9.01 1.59
C TYR A 38 -8.60 7.58 1.04
N LEU A 39 -8.67 6.58 1.90
CA LEU A 39 -8.54 5.18 1.50
C LEU A 39 -9.74 4.69 0.69
N LEU A 40 -10.93 5.22 0.97
CA LEU A 40 -12.13 4.90 0.21
C LEU A 40 -12.00 5.29 -1.26
N ASP A 41 -11.34 6.40 -1.55
CA ASP A 41 -11.10 6.85 -2.93
C ASP A 41 -10.31 5.81 -3.73
N TYR A 42 -9.35 5.14 -3.11
CA TYR A 42 -8.64 4.03 -3.77
C TYR A 42 -9.50 2.79 -3.89
N TYR A 43 -10.20 2.44 -2.82
CA TYR A 43 -11.05 1.23 -2.80
C TYR A 43 -12.12 1.26 -3.88
N GLU A 44 -12.70 2.42 -4.17
CA GLU A 44 -13.77 2.58 -5.16
C GLU A 44 -13.26 2.61 -6.61
N GLN A 45 -11.96 2.55 -6.86
CA GLN A 45 -11.43 2.52 -8.22
C GLN A 45 -11.78 1.20 -8.91
N LYS A 46 -12.12 1.28 -10.19
CA LYS A 46 -12.58 0.13 -10.97
C LYS A 46 -11.61 -1.07 -10.92
N ARG A 47 -10.30 -0.80 -10.94
CA ARG A 47 -9.28 -1.85 -10.96
C ARG A 47 -8.50 -1.92 -9.66
N PHE A 48 -9.19 -1.69 -8.57
CA PHE A 48 -8.61 -1.79 -7.24
C PHE A 48 -8.26 -3.25 -6.91
N VAL A 49 -7.10 -3.43 -6.28
CA VAL A 49 -6.66 -4.70 -5.67
C VAL A 49 -6.16 -4.39 -4.27
N GLY A 50 -6.69 -5.05 -3.27
CA GLY A 50 -6.27 -4.84 -1.89
C GLY A 50 -6.35 -6.10 -1.06
N TYR A 51 -5.47 -6.17 -0.08
CA TYR A 51 -5.40 -7.28 0.88
C TYR A 51 -5.28 -6.75 2.28
N VAL A 52 -5.79 -7.53 3.22
CA VAL A 52 -5.60 -7.28 4.65
C VAL A 52 -4.93 -8.49 5.30
N TYR A 53 -4.14 -8.21 6.32
CA TYR A 53 -3.63 -9.24 7.23
C TYR A 53 -4.54 -9.23 8.46
N GLU A 54 -5.18 -10.36 8.70
CA GLU A 54 -6.16 -10.52 9.77
C GLU A 54 -5.71 -11.60 10.75
N GLU A 55 -5.90 -11.33 12.01
CA GLU A 55 -5.58 -12.25 13.09
C GLU A 55 -6.65 -12.14 14.18
N ASP A 56 -7.30 -13.25 14.52
CA ASP A 56 -8.41 -13.27 15.49
C ASP A 56 -9.52 -12.25 15.17
N ASP A 57 -9.93 -12.21 13.91
CA ASP A 57 -10.95 -11.30 13.38
C ASP A 57 -10.60 -9.80 13.47
N VAL A 58 -9.32 -9.48 13.69
CA VAL A 58 -8.81 -8.11 13.74
C VAL A 58 -7.85 -7.86 12.59
N VAL A 59 -8.07 -6.79 11.84
CA VAL A 59 -7.15 -6.36 10.78
C VAL A 59 -5.94 -5.67 11.41
N ILE A 60 -4.74 -6.14 11.04
CA ILE A 60 -3.48 -5.67 11.61
C ILE A 60 -2.64 -4.92 10.57
N GLY A 61 -2.85 -5.22 9.30
CA GLY A 61 -2.13 -4.58 8.20
C GLY A 61 -2.95 -4.61 6.93
N CYS A 62 -2.60 -3.74 6.00
CA CYS A 62 -3.32 -3.61 4.74
C CYS A 62 -2.39 -3.14 3.61
N ILE A 63 -2.75 -3.49 2.38
CA ILE A 63 -2.11 -2.99 1.17
C ILE A 63 -3.18 -2.63 0.15
N PHE A 64 -3.06 -1.43 -0.42
CA PHE A 64 -3.96 -0.87 -1.43
C PHE A 64 -3.19 -0.70 -2.72
N ALA A 65 -3.72 -1.20 -3.82
CA ALA A 65 -3.09 -1.09 -5.12
C ALA A 65 -4.12 -0.89 -6.23
N LEU A 66 -3.66 -0.30 -7.32
CA LEU A 66 -4.45 -0.11 -8.54
C LEU A 66 -3.75 -0.77 -9.71
N CYS A 67 -4.51 -1.50 -10.50
CA CYS A 67 -4.04 -2.04 -11.76
C CYS A 67 -4.18 -0.98 -12.83
N LYS A 68 -3.09 -0.65 -13.52
CA LYS A 68 -3.06 0.33 -14.59
C LYS A 68 -2.79 -0.37 -15.91
N ILE A 69 -3.68 -0.15 -16.87
CA ILE A 69 -3.55 -0.70 -18.22
C ILE A 69 -3.25 0.46 -19.17
N SER A 70 -2.05 0.45 -19.75
CA SER A 70 -1.59 1.48 -20.68
C SER A 70 -1.25 0.80 -22.01
N GLY A 71 -2.25 0.65 -22.89
CA GLY A 71 -2.10 -0.12 -24.12
C GLY A 71 -1.74 -1.58 -23.82
N SER A 72 -0.60 -2.03 -24.30
CA SER A 72 -0.10 -3.39 -24.03
C SER A 72 0.64 -3.51 -22.69
N ASN A 73 0.91 -2.39 -22.03
CA ASN A 73 1.62 -2.38 -20.75
C ASN A 73 0.63 -2.40 -19.59
N LYS A 74 0.80 -3.38 -18.71
CA LYS A 74 -0.03 -3.55 -17.51
C LYS A 74 0.85 -3.53 -16.29
N GLU A 75 0.63 -2.57 -15.40
CA GLU A 75 1.39 -2.41 -14.17
C GLU A 75 0.46 -2.30 -12.98
N ILE A 76 0.93 -2.68 -11.81
CA ILE A 76 0.23 -2.48 -10.55
C ILE A 76 0.95 -1.36 -9.79
N TYR A 77 0.19 -0.39 -9.30
CA TYR A 77 0.68 0.70 -8.48
C TYR A 77 0.26 0.46 -7.05
N ILE A 78 1.23 0.31 -6.15
CA ILE A 78 0.94 0.30 -4.71
C ILE A 78 0.65 1.74 -4.32
N ASN A 79 -0.57 1.99 -3.86
CA ASN A 79 -0.97 3.31 -3.39
C ASN A 79 -0.64 3.49 -1.93
N GLU A 80 -0.95 2.49 -1.11
CA GLU A 80 -0.70 2.53 0.33
C GLU A 80 -0.44 1.14 0.89
N MET A 81 0.43 1.08 1.90
CA MET A 81 0.62 -0.11 2.71
C MET A 81 0.90 0.31 4.14
N ALA A 82 0.24 -0.31 5.08
CA ALA A 82 0.41 0.02 6.49
C ALA A 82 0.28 -1.22 7.37
N VAL A 83 1.05 -1.24 8.45
CA VAL A 83 0.97 -2.25 9.50
C VAL A 83 0.91 -1.50 10.83
N LEU A 84 0.09 -1.98 11.76
CA LEU A 84 0.03 -1.42 13.10
C LEU A 84 1.45 -1.25 13.65
N PRO A 85 1.82 -0.07 14.19
CA PRO A 85 3.18 0.18 14.65
C PRO A 85 3.71 -0.88 15.62
N GLU A 86 2.88 -1.34 16.56
CA GLU A 86 3.26 -2.36 17.53
C GLU A 86 3.45 -3.76 16.94
N ARG A 87 3.06 -3.94 15.69
CA ARG A 87 3.18 -5.22 14.98
C ARG A 87 4.18 -5.15 13.81
N GLN A 88 4.86 -4.04 13.63
CA GLN A 88 5.91 -3.91 12.63
C GLN A 88 7.14 -4.74 13.02
N GLY A 89 7.95 -5.08 12.01
CA GLY A 89 9.14 -5.91 12.24
C GLY A 89 8.85 -7.41 12.42
N GLN A 90 7.62 -7.84 12.21
CA GLN A 90 7.21 -9.26 12.36
C GLN A 90 6.94 -9.94 11.02
N GLY A 91 7.28 -9.29 9.92
CA GLY A 91 7.12 -9.86 8.58
C GLY A 91 5.72 -9.72 7.98
N ILE A 92 4.80 -8.99 8.61
CA ILE A 92 3.43 -8.79 8.11
C ILE A 92 3.43 -8.00 6.80
N GLY A 93 4.15 -6.88 6.75
CA GLY A 93 4.29 -6.08 5.54
C GLY A 93 4.89 -6.88 4.39
N ARG A 94 5.90 -7.69 4.67
CA ARG A 94 6.53 -8.56 3.68
C ARG A 94 5.54 -9.59 3.11
N GLN A 95 4.69 -10.14 3.95
CA GLN A 95 3.67 -11.11 3.51
C GLN A 95 2.60 -10.45 2.64
N LEU A 96 2.14 -9.26 3.03
CA LEU A 96 1.20 -8.47 2.23
C LEU A 96 1.78 -8.13 0.86
N LEU A 97 3.03 -7.67 0.85
CA LEU A 97 3.73 -7.33 -0.39
C LEU A 97 3.90 -8.57 -1.28
N LYS A 98 4.32 -9.70 -0.69
CA LYS A 98 4.49 -10.94 -1.44
C LYS A 98 3.17 -11.38 -2.10
N THR A 99 2.06 -11.27 -1.38
CA THR A 99 0.74 -11.62 -1.92
C THR A 99 0.41 -10.78 -3.16
N LEU A 100 0.68 -9.48 -3.13
CA LEU A 100 0.47 -8.60 -4.27
C LEU A 100 1.41 -8.93 -5.43
N LEU A 101 2.68 -9.21 -5.14
CA LEU A 101 3.66 -9.58 -6.17
C LEU A 101 3.28 -10.89 -6.86
N ASP A 102 2.81 -11.88 -6.10
CA ASP A 102 2.33 -13.14 -6.65
C ASP A 102 1.10 -12.92 -7.54
N TYR A 103 0.16 -12.11 -7.09
CA TYR A 103 -1.00 -11.72 -7.89
C TYR A 103 -0.58 -11.06 -9.21
N SER A 104 0.39 -10.15 -9.14
CA SER A 104 0.92 -9.47 -10.33
C SER A 104 1.46 -10.45 -11.37
N LYS A 105 2.26 -11.41 -10.92
CA LYS A 105 2.85 -12.43 -11.81
C LYS A 105 1.79 -13.35 -12.40
N GLU A 106 0.90 -13.85 -11.58
CA GLU A 106 -0.16 -14.78 -11.99
C GLU A 106 -1.14 -14.14 -12.95
N SER A 107 -1.36 -12.84 -12.83
CA SER A 107 -2.29 -12.08 -13.68
C SER A 107 -1.63 -11.46 -14.91
N GLY A 108 -0.34 -11.71 -15.14
CA GLY A 108 0.36 -11.25 -16.34
C GLY A 108 0.72 -9.77 -16.36
N TYR A 109 0.84 -9.13 -15.20
CA TYR A 109 1.30 -7.74 -15.12
C TYR A 109 2.82 -7.66 -15.28
N ALA A 110 3.27 -6.59 -15.94
CA ALA A 110 4.70 -6.39 -16.23
C ALA A 110 5.51 -6.06 -14.98
N GLY A 111 4.91 -5.43 -13.98
CA GLY A 111 5.60 -5.08 -12.76
C GLY A 111 4.73 -4.37 -11.75
N VAL A 112 5.33 -4.08 -10.61
CA VAL A 112 4.70 -3.36 -9.50
C VAL A 112 5.53 -2.10 -9.24
N VAL A 113 4.87 -0.96 -9.15
CA VAL A 113 5.48 0.37 -9.01
C VAL A 113 4.92 1.04 -7.77
N LEU A 114 5.71 1.88 -7.13
CA LEU A 114 5.24 2.72 -6.04
C LEU A 114 6.00 4.05 -5.98
N TYR A 115 5.40 5.02 -5.31
CA TYR A 115 6.04 6.29 -4.96
C TYR A 115 6.09 6.38 -3.44
N THR A 116 7.21 6.83 -2.89
CA THR A 116 7.38 6.94 -1.45
C THR A 116 8.30 8.12 -1.12
N SER A 117 8.36 8.49 0.15
CA SER A 117 9.28 9.52 0.60
C SER A 117 10.70 8.95 0.77
N GLU A 118 11.70 9.61 0.18
CA GLU A 118 13.09 9.23 0.37
C GLU A 118 13.59 9.42 1.81
N TYR A 119 12.87 10.22 2.59
CA TYR A 119 13.23 10.52 3.99
C TYR A 119 12.61 9.54 4.99
N ALA A 120 11.69 8.69 4.55
CA ALA A 120 11.04 7.70 5.40
C ALA A 120 11.81 6.37 5.42
N PRO A 121 11.50 5.46 6.35
CA PRO A 121 12.09 4.11 6.37
C PRO A 121 11.66 3.22 5.20
N ALA A 122 10.55 3.57 4.52
CA ALA A 122 9.93 2.74 3.51
C ALA A 122 10.85 2.31 2.35
N PRO A 123 11.70 3.18 1.74
CA PRO A 123 12.56 2.75 0.64
C PRO A 123 13.43 1.55 0.98
N LYS A 124 14.00 1.49 2.17
CA LYS A 124 14.85 0.37 2.60
C LYS A 124 14.05 -0.94 2.66
N PHE A 125 12.81 -0.88 3.13
CA PHE A 125 11.93 -2.03 3.17
C PHE A 125 11.67 -2.56 1.75
N TYR A 126 11.33 -1.70 0.81
CA TYR A 126 11.05 -2.10 -0.57
C TYR A 126 12.30 -2.63 -1.28
N GLU A 127 13.46 -2.00 -1.07
CA GLU A 127 14.73 -2.48 -1.64
C GLU A 127 15.06 -3.90 -1.17
N LYS A 128 14.85 -4.20 0.10
CA LYS A 128 15.04 -5.55 0.64
C LYS A 128 14.10 -6.58 0.03
N ASN A 129 12.98 -6.14 -0.53
CA ASN A 129 11.98 -7.00 -1.14
C ASN A 129 12.05 -6.97 -2.68
N GLY A 130 13.16 -6.54 -3.26
CA GLY A 130 13.43 -6.65 -4.68
C GLY A 130 13.07 -5.43 -5.51
N PHE A 131 12.62 -4.35 -4.89
CA PHE A 131 12.34 -3.10 -5.59
C PHE A 131 13.64 -2.34 -5.85
N LYS A 132 13.67 -1.64 -6.97
CA LYS A 132 14.80 -0.81 -7.40
C LYS A 132 14.31 0.60 -7.69
N LEU A 133 15.17 1.57 -7.46
CA LEU A 133 14.89 2.95 -7.85
C LEU A 133 14.73 3.03 -9.37
N SER A 134 13.59 3.57 -9.82
CA SER A 134 13.32 3.75 -11.25
C SER A 134 14.14 4.91 -11.80
N GLN A 135 14.75 4.71 -12.95
CA GLN A 135 15.48 5.76 -13.66
C GLN A 135 14.64 6.29 -14.81
N GLY A 136 14.84 7.55 -15.15
CA GLY A 136 14.12 8.20 -16.24
C GLY A 136 12.75 8.76 -15.88
N THR A 137 12.31 8.55 -14.65
CA THR A 137 11.05 9.10 -14.14
C THR A 137 11.34 10.11 -13.04
N ILE A 138 10.72 11.27 -13.11
CA ILE A 138 10.85 12.31 -12.08
C ILE A 138 9.48 12.75 -11.60
N CYS A 139 9.40 13.20 -10.36
CA CYS A 139 8.22 13.86 -9.83
C CYS A 139 8.38 15.38 -10.03
N MET A 140 7.38 16.03 -10.63
CA MET A 140 7.38 17.46 -10.83
C MET A 140 6.22 18.09 -10.07
N TYR A 141 6.44 19.28 -9.54
CA TYR A 141 5.49 19.96 -8.67
C TYR A 141 5.38 21.43 -9.05
N CYS A 142 4.16 21.97 -9.00
CA CYS A 142 3.89 23.40 -9.17
C CYS A 142 2.90 23.85 -8.10
N ALA A 143 3.26 24.85 -7.32
CA ALA A 143 2.38 25.43 -6.30
C ALA A 143 1.47 26.50 -6.90
#